data_3aba2903ccb7fa7fe3d01596c28c6d9c
#
_entry.id   3aba2903ccb7fa7fe3d01596c28c6d9c
#
_cell.length_a   1.000
_cell.length_b   1.000
_cell.length_c   1.000
_cell.angle_alpha   90.00
_cell.angle_beta   90.00
_cell.angle_gamma   90.00
#
_symmetry.space_group_name_H-M   'P 1'
#
loop_
_entity.id
_entity.type
_entity.pdbx_description
1 polymer ?
#
loop_
_entity_poly.entity_id
_entity_poly.type
_entity_poly.pdbx_seq_one_letter_code
_entity_poly.pdbx_strand_id
1 'polypeptide(L)'
;MLDDEKAVTAAGFLRRAVRHFASYGITVERPITDNGNPYRSTVHAIACRALGIRHIRTRPYRPQTNGKAERFIRTLLTGWAYGPIYRDSRERNAALAGWLDFYNRRRPHAALSHKPPIARLNELNNLLGPYT
;
A
#
# COMPACT_ATOMS: atom_id res chain seq x y z
N MET A 1 0.89 11.98 -23.53
CA MET A 1 2.33 11.81 -23.18
C MET A 1 2.55 11.79 -21.68
N LEU A 2 2.22 12.89 -20.98
CA LEU A 2 2.33 12.89 -19.52
C LEU A 2 1.46 11.82 -18.85
N ASP A 3 0.29 11.56 -19.42
CA ASP A 3 -0.62 10.54 -18.90
C ASP A 3 -0.04 9.13 -19.06
N ASP A 4 0.69 8.87 -20.16
CA ASP A 4 1.34 7.59 -20.40
C ASP A 4 2.49 7.37 -19.43
N GLU A 5 3.26 8.42 -19.13
CA GLU A 5 4.35 8.32 -18.14
C GLU A 5 3.79 8.00 -16.75
N LYS A 6 2.69 8.66 -16.36
CA LYS A 6 2.03 8.38 -15.09
C LYS A 6 1.46 6.97 -15.06
N ALA A 7 0.92 6.50 -16.18
CA ALA A 7 0.39 5.14 -16.27
C ALA A 7 1.50 4.10 -16.13
N VAL A 8 2.64 4.32 -16.78
CA VAL A 8 3.80 3.44 -16.66
C VAL A 8 4.32 3.42 -15.23
N THR A 9 4.37 4.58 -14.58
CA THR A 9 4.78 4.70 -13.18
C THR A 9 3.84 3.93 -12.26
N ALA A 10 2.53 4.08 -12.45
CA ALA A 10 1.52 3.37 -11.66
C ALA A 10 1.62 1.85 -11.86
N ALA A 11 1.80 1.40 -13.10
CA ALA A 11 1.96 -0.02 -13.40
C ALA A 11 3.24 -0.59 -12.77
N GLY A 12 4.34 0.15 -12.82
CA GLY A 12 5.59 -0.23 -12.18
C GLY A 12 5.46 -0.34 -10.67
N PHE A 13 4.77 0.60 -10.06
CA PHE A 13 4.48 0.55 -8.63
C PHE A 13 3.65 -0.69 -8.27
N LEU A 14 2.62 -0.98 -9.06
CA LEU A 14 1.79 -2.16 -8.83
C LEU A 14 2.61 -3.45 -8.86
N ARG A 15 3.51 -3.58 -9.84
CA ARG A 15 4.39 -4.75 -9.93
C ARG A 15 5.28 -4.89 -8.70
N ARG A 16 5.84 -3.78 -8.22
CA ARG A 16 6.68 -3.79 -7.02
C ARG A 16 5.87 -4.14 -5.78
N ALA A 17 4.64 -3.61 -5.68
CA ALA A 17 3.75 -3.91 -4.55
C ALA A 17 3.39 -5.39 -4.52
N VAL A 18 3.01 -5.98 -5.65
CA VAL A 18 2.68 -7.41 -5.75
C VAL A 18 3.88 -8.26 -5.31
N ARG A 19 5.06 -7.91 -5.79
CA ARG A 19 6.30 -8.62 -5.42
C ARG A 19 6.61 -8.48 -3.93
N HIS A 20 6.41 -7.28 -3.38
CA HIS A 20 6.64 -7.03 -1.95
C HIS A 20 5.72 -7.91 -1.10
N PHE A 21 4.42 -7.93 -1.41
CA PHE A 21 3.48 -8.77 -0.66
C PHE A 21 3.78 -10.25 -0.84
N ALA A 22 4.23 -10.67 -2.01
CA ALA A 22 4.62 -12.07 -2.23
C ALA A 22 5.76 -12.49 -1.31
N SER A 23 6.66 -11.59 -0.97
CA SER A 23 7.76 -11.87 -0.04
C SER A 23 7.26 -12.18 1.38
N TYR A 24 6.02 -11.81 1.71
CA TYR A 24 5.38 -12.16 2.98
C TYR A 24 4.38 -13.30 2.84
N GLY A 25 4.37 -14.00 1.69
CA GLY A 25 3.42 -15.07 1.45
C GLY A 25 2.02 -14.59 1.11
N ILE A 26 1.87 -13.33 0.71
CA ILE A 26 0.58 -12.74 0.37
C ILE A 26 0.42 -12.70 -1.15
N THR A 27 -0.70 -13.24 -1.64
CA THR A 27 -1.08 -13.12 -3.04
C THR A 27 -2.08 -11.99 -3.19
N VAL A 28 -1.73 -10.98 -4.00
CA VAL A 28 -2.64 -9.87 -4.30
C VAL A 28 -3.65 -10.36 -5.33
N GLU A 29 -4.92 -10.27 -4.99
CA GLU A 29 -6.00 -10.67 -5.90
C GLU A 29 -6.59 -9.49 -6.66
N ARG A 30 -6.80 -8.37 -5.97
CA ARG A 30 -7.52 -7.24 -6.52
C ARG A 30 -7.01 -5.92 -5.93
N PRO A 31 -6.35 -5.07 -6.71
CA PRO A 31 -6.06 -3.72 -6.26
C PRO A 31 -7.32 -2.85 -6.40
N ILE A 32 -7.51 -1.94 -5.47
CA ILE A 32 -8.57 -0.94 -5.53
C ILE A 32 -7.92 0.42 -5.76
N THR A 33 -8.35 1.12 -6.79
CA THR A 33 -7.84 2.45 -7.12
C THR A 33 -8.98 3.43 -7.26
N ASP A 34 -8.67 4.72 -7.26
CA ASP A 34 -9.62 5.72 -7.68
C ASP A 34 -9.77 5.72 -9.21
N ASN A 35 -10.50 6.69 -9.75
CA ASN A 35 -10.72 6.81 -11.20
C ASN A 35 -9.70 7.72 -11.88
N GLY A 36 -8.53 7.92 -11.28
CA GLY A 36 -7.47 8.72 -11.88
C GLY A 36 -7.00 8.17 -13.23
N ASN A 37 -6.56 9.05 -14.11
CA ASN A 37 -6.15 8.69 -15.47
C ASN A 37 -5.12 7.56 -15.52
N PRO A 38 -4.07 7.52 -14.67
CA PRO A 38 -3.10 6.42 -14.74
C PRO A 38 -3.73 5.04 -14.53
N TYR A 39 -4.78 4.95 -13.73
CA TYR A 39 -5.44 3.67 -13.42
C TYR A 39 -6.50 3.27 -14.45
N ARG A 40 -6.91 4.20 -15.29
CA ARG A 40 -7.87 3.94 -16.37
C ARG A 40 -7.18 3.60 -17.68
N SER A 41 -5.87 3.63 -17.72
CA SER A 41 -5.09 3.45 -18.93
C SER A 41 -5.03 1.98 -19.35
N THR A 42 -4.79 1.78 -20.64
CA THR A 42 -4.53 0.46 -21.22
C THR A 42 -3.26 -0.16 -20.63
N VAL A 43 -2.25 0.67 -20.35
CA VAL A 43 -0.98 0.19 -19.75
C VAL A 43 -1.25 -0.46 -18.40
N HIS A 44 -2.05 0.19 -17.55
CA HIS A 44 -2.38 -0.36 -16.24
C HIS A 44 -3.20 -1.65 -16.36
N ALA A 45 -4.15 -1.70 -17.29
CA ALA A 45 -4.95 -2.89 -17.54
C ALA A 45 -4.09 -4.08 -17.98
N ILE A 46 -3.13 -3.83 -18.87
CA ILE A 46 -2.19 -4.87 -19.33
C ILE A 46 -1.34 -5.36 -18.16
N ALA A 47 -0.85 -4.45 -17.31
CA ALA A 47 -0.06 -4.83 -16.14
C ALA A 47 -0.86 -5.70 -15.17
N CYS A 48 -2.12 -5.36 -14.90
CA CYS A 48 -2.99 -6.16 -14.04
C CYS A 48 -3.19 -7.55 -14.62
N ARG A 49 -3.45 -7.65 -15.92
CA ARG A 49 -3.64 -8.93 -16.59
C ARG A 49 -2.37 -9.78 -16.54
N ALA A 50 -1.22 -9.17 -16.78
CA ALA A 50 0.06 -9.88 -16.74
C ALA A 50 0.38 -10.41 -15.34
N LEU A 51 -0.06 -9.71 -14.29
CA LEU A 51 0.13 -10.12 -12.90
C LEU A 51 -0.95 -11.09 -12.42
N GLY A 52 -1.97 -11.35 -13.23
CA GLY A 52 -3.06 -12.25 -12.86
C GLY A 52 -3.98 -11.67 -11.79
N ILE A 53 -4.11 -10.36 -11.72
CA ILE A 53 -4.93 -9.68 -10.72
C ILE A 53 -6.09 -8.94 -11.37
N ARG A 54 -7.17 -8.77 -10.62
CA ARG A 54 -8.37 -8.09 -11.08
C ARG A 54 -8.41 -6.67 -10.53
N HIS A 55 -8.32 -5.69 -11.41
CA HIS A 55 -8.38 -4.28 -11.02
C HIS A 55 -9.80 -3.85 -10.70
N ILE A 56 -10.00 -3.21 -9.54
CA ILE A 56 -11.27 -2.63 -9.13
C ILE A 56 -11.06 -1.14 -8.91
N ARG A 57 -11.92 -0.33 -9.53
CA ARG A 57 -11.92 1.13 -9.31
C ARG A 57 -13.03 1.49 -8.35
N THR A 58 -12.79 2.49 -7.48
CA THR A 58 -13.84 2.98 -6.59
C THR A 58 -14.96 3.59 -7.43
N ARG A 59 -16.19 3.38 -6.98
CA ARG A 59 -17.35 3.97 -7.65
C ARG A 59 -17.32 5.49 -7.45
N PRO A 60 -17.72 6.26 -8.46
CA PRO A 60 -17.90 7.70 -8.29
C PRO A 60 -18.79 8.02 -7.10
N TYR A 61 -18.47 9.08 -6.37
CA TYR A 61 -19.23 9.54 -5.20
C TYR A 61 -19.28 8.53 -4.04
N ARG A 62 -18.32 7.59 -3.99
CA ARG A 62 -18.20 6.63 -2.90
C ARG A 62 -16.79 6.69 -2.30
N PRO A 63 -16.39 7.85 -1.71
CA PRO A 63 -15.01 8.02 -1.21
C PRO A 63 -14.67 7.13 -0.02
N GLN A 64 -15.65 6.63 0.72
CA GLN A 64 -15.40 5.78 1.87
C GLN A 64 -14.63 4.51 1.53
N THR A 65 -14.64 4.07 0.28
CA THR A 65 -13.88 2.88 -0.15
C THR A 65 -12.38 3.10 0.01
N ASN A 66 -11.91 4.35 -0.13
CA ASN A 66 -10.50 4.72 0.05
C ASN A 66 -10.21 5.30 1.44
N GLY A 67 -11.19 5.26 2.35
CA GLY A 67 -11.04 5.89 3.65
C GLY A 67 -9.90 5.35 4.49
N LYS A 68 -9.61 4.03 4.38
CA LYS A 68 -8.49 3.42 5.11
C LYS A 68 -7.15 3.92 4.60
N ALA A 69 -7.02 4.04 3.28
CA ALA A 69 -5.79 4.56 2.68
C ALA A 69 -5.59 6.03 3.06
N GLU A 70 -6.65 6.84 3.02
CA GLU A 70 -6.58 8.24 3.41
C GLU A 70 -6.18 8.40 4.87
N ARG A 71 -6.72 7.57 5.75
CA ARG A 71 -6.38 7.58 7.18
C ARG A 71 -4.92 7.20 7.38
N PHE A 72 -4.42 6.19 6.68
CA PHE A 72 -3.02 5.81 6.75
C PHE A 72 -2.11 6.95 6.29
N ILE A 73 -2.44 7.59 5.17
CA ILE A 73 -1.66 8.72 4.65
C ILE A 73 -1.62 9.85 5.69
N ARG A 74 -2.75 10.15 6.35
CA ARG A 74 -2.78 11.16 7.40
C ARG A 74 -1.87 10.79 8.56
N THR A 75 -1.89 9.54 9.00
CA THR A 75 -1.01 9.04 10.07
C THR A 75 0.46 9.15 9.66
N LEU A 76 0.76 8.81 8.41
CA LEU A 76 2.11 8.91 7.85
C LEU A 76 2.61 10.36 7.86
N LEU A 77 1.79 11.29 7.39
CA LEU A 77 2.17 12.71 7.35
C LEU A 77 2.41 13.26 8.76
N THR A 78 1.54 12.95 9.69
CA THR A 78 1.66 13.45 11.07
C THR A 78 2.83 12.80 11.81
N GLY A 79 3.03 11.49 11.66
CA GLY A 79 4.04 10.77 12.42
C GLY A 79 5.44 10.84 11.81
N TRP A 80 5.52 10.90 10.47
CA TRP A 80 6.80 10.91 9.78
C TRP A 80 7.14 12.25 9.16
N ALA A 81 6.33 12.71 8.19
CA ALA A 81 6.74 13.85 7.36
C ALA A 81 6.78 15.18 8.13
N TYR A 82 5.82 15.39 9.02
CA TYR A 82 5.68 16.67 9.73
C TYR A 82 5.80 16.56 11.25
N GLY A 83 5.97 15.34 11.78
CA GLY A 83 6.10 15.15 13.21
C GLY A 83 7.45 15.60 13.75
N PRO A 84 8.54 14.91 13.41
CA PRO A 84 9.88 15.31 13.83
C PRO A 84 10.40 16.49 13.02
N ILE A 85 11.46 17.13 13.56
CA ILE A 85 12.16 18.19 12.86
C ILE A 85 13.31 17.57 12.07
N TYR A 86 13.32 17.78 10.76
CA TYR A 86 14.37 17.31 9.88
C TYR A 86 15.17 18.47 9.32
N ARG A 87 16.47 18.27 9.10
CA ARG A 87 17.33 19.28 8.52
C ARG A 87 17.02 19.56 7.05
N ASP A 88 16.69 18.50 6.30
CA ASP A 88 16.38 18.57 4.88
C ASP A 88 15.54 17.36 4.45
N SER A 89 15.21 17.34 3.16
CA SER A 89 14.39 16.24 2.58
C SER A 89 15.12 14.90 2.61
N ARG A 90 16.45 14.91 2.51
CA ARG A 90 17.24 13.68 2.58
C ARG A 90 17.10 13.00 3.94
N GLU A 91 17.22 13.79 5.02
CA GLU A 91 17.07 13.27 6.38
C GLU A 91 15.66 12.74 6.61
N ARG A 92 14.65 13.48 6.16
CA ARG A 92 13.26 13.06 6.25
C ARG A 92 13.01 11.75 5.50
N ASN A 93 13.52 11.64 4.28
CA ASN A 93 13.35 10.43 3.48
C ASN A 93 14.09 9.24 4.08
N ALA A 94 15.25 9.46 4.68
CA ALA A 94 15.98 8.40 5.36
C ALA A 94 15.23 7.88 6.58
N ALA A 95 14.47 8.73 7.28
CA ALA A 95 13.70 8.34 8.45
C ALA A 95 12.46 7.52 8.10
N LEU A 96 12.01 7.53 6.83
CA LEU A 96 10.79 6.86 6.43
C LEU A 96 10.85 5.35 6.67
N ALA A 97 11.94 4.70 6.34
CA ALA A 97 12.07 3.25 6.51
C ALA A 97 11.92 2.85 7.99
N GLY A 98 12.54 3.61 8.90
CA GLY A 98 12.42 3.36 10.33
C GLY A 98 11.00 3.59 10.84
N TRP A 99 10.33 4.63 10.34
CA TRP A 99 8.95 4.90 10.72
C TRP A 99 8.00 3.80 10.22
N LEU A 100 8.18 3.31 9.00
CA LEU A 100 7.38 2.22 8.45
C LEU A 100 7.61 0.92 9.24
N ASP A 101 8.84 0.65 9.64
CA ASP A 101 9.15 -0.49 10.50
C ASP A 101 8.42 -0.37 11.83
N PHE A 102 8.46 0.81 12.46
CA PHE A 102 7.73 1.05 13.70
C PHE A 102 6.21 0.84 13.51
N TYR A 103 5.63 1.40 12.43
CA TYR A 103 4.21 1.28 12.17
C TYR A 103 3.79 -0.18 12.01
N ASN A 104 4.53 -0.93 11.22
CA ASN A 104 4.16 -2.30 10.89
C ASN A 104 4.47 -3.31 11.99
N ARG A 105 5.51 -3.09 12.77
CA ARG A 105 6.03 -4.08 13.71
C ARG A 105 5.85 -3.74 15.18
N ARG A 106 5.64 -2.46 15.51
CA ARG A 106 5.62 -2.03 16.91
C ARG A 106 4.42 -1.18 17.30
N ARG A 107 3.86 -0.42 16.36
CA ARG A 107 2.75 0.47 16.68
C ARG A 107 1.48 -0.34 16.97
N PRO A 108 0.88 -0.22 18.17
CA PRO A 108 -0.38 -0.91 18.47
C PRO A 108 -1.55 -0.27 17.72
N HIS A 109 -2.50 -1.11 17.31
CA HIS A 109 -3.71 -0.68 16.61
C HIS A 109 -4.95 -1.20 17.34
N ALA A 110 -5.87 -0.30 17.68
CA ALA A 110 -7.09 -0.67 18.41
C ALA A 110 -7.90 -1.73 17.65
N ALA A 111 -7.99 -1.60 16.32
CA ALA A 111 -8.73 -2.55 15.49
C ALA A 111 -8.10 -3.95 15.48
N LEU A 112 -6.85 -4.08 15.90
CA LEU A 112 -6.12 -5.35 15.95
C LEU A 112 -5.84 -5.80 17.39
N SER A 113 -6.72 -5.42 18.33
CA SER A 113 -6.56 -5.71 19.75
C SER A 113 -5.24 -5.17 20.30
N HIS A 114 -4.87 -3.96 19.88
CA HIS A 114 -3.63 -3.25 20.26
C HIS A 114 -2.35 -3.95 19.83
N LYS A 115 -2.43 -4.78 18.80
CA LYS A 115 -1.26 -5.42 18.19
C LYS A 115 -0.80 -4.64 16.97
N PRO A 116 0.49 -4.71 16.58
CA PRO A 116 0.94 -4.12 15.33
C PRO A 116 0.49 -4.94 14.12
N PRO A 117 0.44 -4.36 12.93
CA PRO A 117 0.00 -5.06 11.71
C PRO A 117 0.72 -6.38 11.44
N ILE A 118 2.04 -6.44 11.67
CA ILE A 118 2.81 -7.66 11.41
C ILE A 118 2.34 -8.83 12.28
N ALA A 119 1.90 -8.56 13.51
CA ALA A 119 1.38 -9.62 14.40
C ALA A 119 0.12 -10.25 13.82
N ARG A 120 -0.77 -9.44 13.24
CA ARG A 120 -1.98 -9.95 12.59
C ARG A 120 -1.65 -10.78 11.35
N LEU A 121 -0.68 -10.34 10.57
CA LEU A 121 -0.22 -11.09 9.40
C LEU A 121 0.36 -12.45 9.81
N ASN A 122 1.17 -12.49 10.87
CA ASN A 122 1.76 -13.72 11.37
C ASN A 122 0.69 -14.67 11.89
N GLU A 123 -0.35 -14.18 12.57
CA GLU A 123 -1.48 -14.98 13.00
C GLU A 123 -2.16 -15.66 11.80
N LEU A 124 -2.44 -14.89 10.74
CA LEU A 124 -3.07 -15.43 9.53
C LEU A 124 -2.18 -16.46 8.83
N ASN A 125 -0.90 -16.19 8.73
CA ASN A 125 0.04 -17.12 8.11
C ASN A 125 0.19 -18.40 8.91
N ASN A 126 0.14 -18.34 10.23
CA ASN A 126 0.17 -19.53 11.08
C ASN A 126 -1.07 -20.39 10.90
N LEU A 127 -2.22 -19.78 10.63
CA LEU A 127 -3.45 -20.53 10.35
C LEU A 127 -3.41 -21.24 9.00
N LEU A 128 -2.73 -20.63 8.00
CA LEU A 128 -2.74 -21.12 6.62
C LEU A 128 -1.42 -21.79 6.23
N GLY A 129 -0.31 -21.28 6.80
CA GLY A 129 1.03 -21.47 6.27
C GLY A 129 1.56 -22.90 6.25
N PRO A 130 1.86 -23.54 7.40
CA PRO A 130 2.56 -24.83 7.33
C PRO A 130 1.73 -25.97 6.77
N TYR A 131 0.48 -25.76 6.51
CA TYR A 131 -0.45 -26.77 6.02
C TYR A 131 -0.82 -26.62 4.56
N THR A 132 -0.24 -25.67 3.88
CA THR A 132 -0.53 -25.39 2.47
C THR A 132 0.52 -25.92 1.52
#